data_b37da79038b14a5e7ec15a9f6bb54137
#
_entry.id   b37da79038b14a5e7ec15a9f6bb54137
#
_cell.length_a   1.000
_cell.length_b   1.000
_cell.length_c   1.000
_cell.angle_alpha   90.00
_cell.angle_beta   90.00
_cell.angle_gamma   90.00
#
_symmetry.space_group_name_H-M   'P 1'
#
loop_
_entity.id
_entity.type
_entity.pdbx_description
1 polymer ?
#
loop_
_entity_poly.entity_id
_entity_poly.type
_entity_poly.pdbx_seq_one_letter_code
_entity_poly.pdbx_strand_id
1 'polypeptide(L)'
;MTLPAIAHAVSPYRQLLVGFSGGLDSTVLLHRLKRWHDQEPDVQLRAIHIHHGLSPHAEEWVAHCEALCAAWAIPLLVERVTLAEEGLGIEAQARKARYAAFAGALRTGEALVTAQHLDDQCETFLLALKRGSGPAGLSAMPERSEFAGTTLLRPLLGETRASLEAWAR
;
A
#
# COMPACT_ATOMS: atom_id res chain seq x y z
N MET A 1 -10.30 9.27 7.11
CA MET A 1 -11.29 8.54 6.29
C MET A 1 -12.10 7.61 7.17
N THR A 2 -13.40 7.67 7.06
CA THR A 2 -14.31 6.79 7.80
C THR A 2 -14.42 5.42 7.10
N LEU A 3 -14.94 4.42 7.80
CA LEU A 3 -15.18 3.11 7.21
C LEU A 3 -16.11 3.18 5.99
N PRO A 4 -17.22 3.96 5.99
CA PRO A 4 -18.04 4.12 4.79
C PRO A 4 -17.30 4.71 3.59
N ALA A 5 -16.36 5.62 3.82
CA ALA A 5 -15.59 6.24 2.73
C ALA A 5 -14.62 5.24 2.09
N ILE A 6 -13.95 4.40 2.88
CA ILE A 6 -13.07 3.37 2.32
C ILE A 6 -13.88 2.29 1.60
N ALA A 7 -15.04 1.92 2.14
CA ALA A 7 -15.94 0.99 1.49
C ALA A 7 -16.38 1.51 0.11
N HIS A 8 -16.68 2.81 0.00
CA HIS A 8 -17.04 3.43 -1.27
C HIS A 8 -15.88 3.34 -2.28
N ALA A 9 -14.66 3.61 -1.86
CA ALA A 9 -13.48 3.58 -2.73
C ALA A 9 -13.20 2.19 -3.29
N VAL A 10 -13.44 1.13 -2.52
CA VAL A 10 -13.11 -0.24 -2.92
C VAL A 10 -14.31 -1.08 -3.36
N SER A 11 -15.54 -0.59 -3.19
CA SER A 11 -16.77 -1.35 -3.45
C SER A 11 -16.90 -1.91 -4.86
N PRO A 12 -16.37 -1.26 -5.94
CA PRO A 12 -16.44 -1.83 -7.29
C PRO A 12 -15.58 -3.09 -7.46
N TYR A 13 -14.70 -3.38 -6.53
CA TYR A 13 -13.71 -4.46 -6.67
C TYR A 13 -14.06 -5.61 -5.74
N ARG A 14 -13.91 -6.84 -6.25
CA ARG A 14 -14.22 -8.06 -5.50
C ARG A 14 -12.99 -8.82 -5.05
N GLN A 15 -11.81 -8.43 -5.54
CA GLN A 15 -10.54 -9.03 -5.17
C GLN A 15 -9.52 -7.91 -4.91
N LEU A 16 -8.95 -7.88 -3.72
CA LEU A 16 -8.00 -6.86 -3.32
C LEU A 16 -6.69 -7.48 -2.83
N LEU A 17 -5.57 -6.93 -3.31
CA LEU A 17 -4.24 -7.21 -2.79
C LEU A 17 -3.72 -5.94 -2.12
N VAL A 18 -3.42 -6.01 -0.83
CA VAL A 18 -3.01 -4.86 -0.04
C VAL A 18 -1.52 -4.90 0.20
N GLY A 19 -0.81 -3.84 -0.19
CA GLY A 19 0.60 -3.67 0.18
C GLY A 19 0.70 -3.40 1.68
N PHE A 20 1.25 -4.35 2.43
CA PHE A 20 1.31 -4.32 3.89
C PHE A 20 2.75 -4.30 4.39
N SER A 21 3.24 -3.13 4.78
CA SER A 21 4.60 -2.98 5.32
C SER A 21 4.71 -3.29 6.81
N GLY A 22 3.60 -3.30 7.53
CA GLY A 22 3.56 -3.45 8.99
C GLY A 22 3.67 -2.12 9.74
N GLY A 23 3.91 -1.01 9.05
CA GLY A 23 3.90 0.32 9.65
C GLY A 23 2.49 0.82 9.93
N LEU A 24 2.39 2.01 10.54
CA LEU A 24 1.11 2.60 10.95
C LEU A 24 0.11 2.68 9.79
N ASP A 25 0.54 3.26 8.68
CA ASP A 25 -0.35 3.57 7.56
C ASP A 25 -0.96 2.32 6.95
N SER A 26 -0.12 1.34 6.63
CA SER A 26 -0.58 0.09 6.03
C SER A 26 -1.38 -0.76 7.01
N THR A 27 -1.07 -0.69 8.30
CA THR A 27 -1.83 -1.41 9.34
C THR A 27 -3.24 -0.82 9.49
N VAL A 28 -3.37 0.51 9.50
CA VAL A 28 -4.68 1.18 9.52
C VAL A 28 -5.49 0.82 8.27
N LEU A 29 -4.86 0.86 7.10
CA LEU A 29 -5.52 0.50 5.85
C LEU A 29 -6.04 -0.93 5.91
N LEU A 30 -5.18 -1.88 6.29
CA LEU A 30 -5.55 -3.29 6.35
C LEU A 30 -6.67 -3.55 7.36
N HIS A 31 -6.60 -2.90 8.52
CA HIS A 31 -7.64 -3.03 9.54
C HIS A 31 -9.00 -2.51 9.05
N ARG A 32 -9.00 -1.36 8.38
CA ARG A 32 -10.24 -0.81 7.79
C ARG A 32 -10.81 -1.72 6.72
N LEU A 33 -9.96 -2.28 5.86
CA LEU A 33 -10.39 -3.21 4.82
C LEU A 33 -10.90 -4.52 5.42
N LYS A 34 -10.28 -5.00 6.49
CA LYS A 34 -10.79 -6.17 7.21
C LYS A 34 -12.19 -5.93 7.75
N ARG A 35 -12.44 -4.78 8.37
CA ARG A 35 -13.76 -4.45 8.89
C ARG A 35 -14.80 -4.36 7.77
N TRP A 36 -14.41 -3.81 6.62
CA TRP A 36 -15.28 -3.80 5.45
C TRP A 36 -15.54 -5.23 4.92
N HIS A 37 -14.49 -6.04 4.86
CA HIS A 37 -14.59 -7.44 4.43
C HIS A 37 -15.52 -8.25 5.33
N ASP A 38 -15.52 -7.99 6.63
CA ASP A 38 -16.43 -8.67 7.56
C ASP A 38 -17.91 -8.40 7.22
N GLN A 39 -18.20 -7.25 6.60
CA GLN A 39 -19.54 -6.88 6.15
C GLN A 39 -19.84 -7.35 4.73
N GLU A 40 -18.81 -7.66 3.95
CA GLU A 40 -18.92 -8.08 2.55
C GLU A 40 -18.10 -9.37 2.33
N PRO A 41 -18.58 -10.52 2.84
CA PRO A 41 -17.80 -11.76 2.84
C PRO A 41 -17.49 -12.32 1.45
N ASP A 42 -18.18 -11.86 0.40
CA ASP A 42 -17.93 -12.29 -0.98
C ASP A 42 -16.65 -11.71 -1.57
N VAL A 43 -16.06 -10.71 -0.91
CA VAL A 43 -14.83 -10.06 -1.36
C VAL A 43 -13.63 -10.88 -0.91
N GLN A 44 -12.65 -11.04 -1.79
CA GLN A 44 -11.39 -11.67 -1.45
C GLN A 44 -10.38 -10.59 -1.07
N LEU A 45 -9.81 -10.72 0.12
CA LEU A 45 -8.82 -9.80 0.66
C LEU A 45 -7.56 -10.59 1.00
N ARG A 46 -6.44 -10.17 0.44
CA ARG A 46 -5.14 -10.71 0.82
C ARG A 46 -4.10 -9.60 0.89
N ALA A 47 -3.01 -9.85 1.60
CA ALA A 47 -1.95 -8.86 1.80
C ALA A 47 -0.63 -9.38 1.25
N ILE A 48 0.26 -8.46 0.90
CA ILE A 48 1.62 -8.77 0.48
C ILE A 48 2.61 -7.90 1.26
N HIS A 49 3.61 -8.54 1.85
CA HIS A 49 4.72 -7.89 2.53
C HIS A 49 6.00 -8.09 1.75
N ILE A 50 6.73 -7.01 1.49
CA ILE A 50 7.99 -7.05 0.74
C ILE A 50 9.16 -6.95 1.73
N HIS A 51 10.01 -7.98 1.71
CA HIS A 51 11.23 -8.03 2.53
C HIS A 51 12.41 -7.65 1.64
N HIS A 52 13.00 -6.50 1.89
CA HIS A 52 14.12 -5.98 1.07
C HIS A 52 15.50 -6.40 1.58
N GLY A 53 15.59 -6.93 2.79
CA GLY A 53 16.87 -7.28 3.40
C GLY A 53 17.71 -6.09 3.83
N LEU A 54 17.14 -4.89 3.87
CA LEU A 54 17.86 -3.66 4.18
C LEU A 54 18.03 -3.39 5.67
N SER A 55 17.23 -4.02 6.51
CA SER A 55 17.23 -3.82 7.95
C SER A 55 17.63 -5.11 8.67
N PRO A 56 18.43 -5.05 9.76
CA PRO A 56 18.67 -6.23 10.58
C PRO A 56 17.40 -6.75 11.27
N HIS A 57 16.35 -5.92 11.33
CA HIS A 57 15.05 -6.27 11.92
C HIS A 57 14.03 -6.73 10.87
N ALA A 58 14.44 -6.92 9.61
CA ALA A 58 13.50 -7.27 8.53
C ALA A 58 12.74 -8.58 8.82
N GLU A 59 13.40 -9.59 9.38
CA GLU A 59 12.72 -10.84 9.73
C GLU A 59 11.74 -10.67 10.91
N GLU A 60 12.06 -9.79 11.84
CA GLU A 60 11.13 -9.46 12.94
C GLU A 60 9.87 -8.77 12.41
N TRP A 61 10.02 -7.91 11.41
CA TRP A 61 8.89 -7.27 10.73
C TRP A 61 8.03 -8.30 9.98
N VAL A 62 8.65 -9.27 9.32
CA VAL A 62 7.92 -10.37 8.67
C VAL A 62 7.07 -11.10 9.71
N ALA A 63 7.66 -11.46 10.86
CA ALA A 63 6.94 -12.15 11.92
C ALA A 63 5.78 -11.31 12.47
N HIS A 64 5.98 -9.99 12.62
CA HIS A 64 4.93 -9.06 13.04
C HIS A 64 3.76 -9.04 12.05
N CYS A 65 4.06 -8.93 10.75
CA CYS A 65 3.04 -8.94 9.71
C CYS A 65 2.30 -10.26 9.65
N GLU A 66 3.01 -11.38 9.77
CA GLU A 66 2.41 -12.70 9.79
C GLU A 66 1.45 -12.88 10.98
N ALA A 67 1.86 -12.40 12.16
CA ALA A 67 1.05 -12.49 13.37
C ALA A 67 -0.25 -11.68 13.24
N LEU A 68 -0.17 -10.44 12.72
CA LEU A 68 -1.35 -9.60 12.51
C LEU A 68 -2.31 -10.21 11.50
N CYS A 69 -1.78 -10.66 10.37
CA CYS A 69 -2.61 -11.26 9.32
C CYS A 69 -3.25 -12.56 9.79
N ALA A 70 -2.54 -13.37 10.58
CA ALA A 70 -3.11 -14.58 11.16
C ALA A 70 -4.23 -14.24 12.14
N ALA A 71 -4.05 -13.23 12.99
CA ALA A 71 -5.08 -12.78 13.93
C ALA A 71 -6.34 -12.28 13.23
N TRP A 72 -6.19 -11.68 12.06
CA TRP A 72 -7.30 -11.14 11.27
C TRP A 72 -7.80 -12.08 10.19
N ALA A 73 -7.26 -13.29 10.11
CA ALA A 73 -7.61 -14.30 9.10
C ALA A 73 -7.46 -13.77 7.66
N ILE A 74 -6.40 -13.00 7.41
CA ILE A 74 -6.06 -12.46 6.09
C ILE A 74 -4.88 -13.23 5.53
N PRO A 75 -4.99 -13.85 4.33
CA PRO A 75 -3.84 -14.48 3.69
C PRO A 75 -2.73 -13.47 3.44
N LEU A 76 -1.51 -13.80 3.83
CA LEU A 76 -0.33 -12.96 3.63
C LEU A 76 0.68 -13.66 2.73
N LEU A 77 1.09 -12.97 1.68
CA LEU A 77 2.19 -13.36 0.82
C LEU A 77 3.43 -12.56 1.23
N VAL A 78 4.54 -13.23 1.51
CA VAL A 78 5.81 -12.57 1.81
C VAL A 78 6.74 -12.77 0.62
N GLU A 79 7.15 -11.66 0.00
CA GLU A 79 8.09 -11.67 -1.12
C GLU A 79 9.43 -11.11 -0.67
N ARG A 80 10.48 -11.90 -0.83
CA ARG A 80 11.84 -11.48 -0.56
C ARG A 80 12.48 -11.00 -1.86
N VAL A 81 12.96 -9.76 -1.86
CA VAL A 81 13.55 -9.16 -3.05
C VAL A 81 15.01 -8.82 -2.79
N THR A 82 15.83 -8.90 -3.85
CA THR A 82 17.22 -8.47 -3.81
C THR A 82 17.34 -7.17 -4.60
N LEU A 83 17.99 -6.18 -4.03
CA LEU A 83 18.19 -4.90 -4.70
C LEU A 83 19.40 -5.00 -5.63
N ALA A 84 19.20 -4.56 -6.88
CA ALA A 84 20.26 -4.50 -7.87
C ALA A 84 21.06 -3.20 -7.75
N GLU A 85 22.37 -3.26 -7.99
CA GLU A 85 23.20 -2.06 -8.06
C GLU A 85 23.08 -1.46 -9.47
N GLU A 86 22.11 -0.57 -9.66
CA GLU A 86 21.83 0.04 -10.97
C GLU A 86 22.13 1.54 -11.02
N GLY A 87 22.93 2.04 -10.08
CA GLY A 87 23.26 3.46 -10.02
C GLY A 87 22.15 4.34 -9.45
N LEU A 88 21.03 3.74 -9.03
CA LEU A 88 19.95 4.43 -8.35
C LEU A 88 20.19 4.42 -6.84
N GLY A 89 19.60 5.39 -6.12
CA GLY A 89 19.59 5.37 -4.67
C GLY A 89 18.86 4.14 -4.12
N ILE A 90 19.18 3.74 -2.90
CA ILE A 90 18.59 2.55 -2.25
C ILE A 90 17.06 2.64 -2.20
N GLU A 91 16.52 3.82 -1.88
CA GLU A 91 15.06 4.01 -1.80
C GLU A 91 14.39 3.83 -3.15
N ALA A 92 15.01 4.34 -4.22
CA ALA A 92 14.48 4.19 -5.58
C ALA A 92 14.51 2.73 -6.01
N GLN A 93 15.58 2.01 -5.69
CA GLN A 93 15.71 0.58 -5.98
C GLN A 93 14.68 -0.24 -5.21
N ALA A 94 14.50 0.06 -3.92
CA ALA A 94 13.52 -0.60 -3.07
C ALA A 94 12.11 -0.40 -3.59
N ARG A 95 11.77 0.82 -4.00
CA ARG A 95 10.47 1.15 -4.59
C ARG A 95 10.23 0.37 -5.89
N LYS A 96 11.23 0.36 -6.78
CA LYS A 96 11.14 -0.38 -8.05
C LYS A 96 10.94 -1.87 -7.81
N ALA A 97 11.73 -2.46 -6.91
CA ALA A 97 11.62 -3.88 -6.55
C ALA A 97 10.25 -4.19 -5.93
N ARG A 98 9.74 -3.31 -5.07
CA ARG A 98 8.42 -3.47 -4.43
C ARG A 98 7.30 -3.51 -5.47
N TYR A 99 7.28 -2.56 -6.39
CA TYR A 99 6.23 -2.52 -7.41
C TYR A 99 6.35 -3.67 -8.40
N ALA A 100 7.58 -4.12 -8.71
CA ALA A 100 7.77 -5.31 -9.54
C ALA A 100 7.21 -6.56 -8.84
N ALA A 101 7.43 -6.70 -7.53
CA ALA A 101 6.88 -7.80 -6.75
C ALA A 101 5.35 -7.75 -6.70
N PHE A 102 4.76 -6.56 -6.55
CA PHE A 102 3.32 -6.38 -6.59
C PHE A 102 2.76 -6.85 -7.94
N ALA A 103 3.38 -6.41 -9.04
CA ALA A 103 2.94 -6.79 -10.38
C ALA A 103 2.98 -8.30 -10.59
N GLY A 104 4.04 -8.96 -10.11
CA GLY A 104 4.18 -10.41 -10.22
C GLY A 104 3.20 -11.19 -9.35
N ALA A 105 2.72 -10.62 -8.26
CA ALA A 105 1.81 -11.27 -7.32
C ALA A 105 0.33 -11.07 -7.68
N LEU A 106 0.00 -10.03 -8.43
CA LEU A 106 -1.38 -9.71 -8.79
C LEU A 106 -2.02 -10.82 -9.63
N ARG A 107 -3.26 -11.14 -9.29
CA ARG A 107 -4.10 -12.08 -10.04
C ARG A 107 -5.02 -11.29 -10.97
N THR A 108 -5.51 -11.96 -12.01
CA THR A 108 -6.48 -11.36 -12.94
C THR A 108 -7.71 -10.86 -12.17
N GLY A 109 -8.08 -9.60 -12.40
CA GLY A 109 -9.23 -8.97 -11.75
C GLY A 109 -8.98 -8.46 -10.34
N GLU A 110 -7.76 -8.62 -9.82
CA GLU A 110 -7.40 -8.16 -8.49
C GLU A 110 -6.89 -6.71 -8.54
N ALA A 111 -7.42 -5.84 -7.68
CA ALA A 111 -6.92 -4.47 -7.54
C ALA A 111 -5.84 -4.41 -6.48
N LEU A 112 -4.81 -3.60 -6.72
CA LEU A 112 -3.76 -3.33 -5.74
C LEU A 112 -4.16 -2.12 -4.90
N VAL A 113 -4.04 -2.23 -3.57
CA VAL A 113 -4.36 -1.14 -2.64
C VAL A 113 -3.11 -0.80 -1.85
N THR A 114 -2.75 0.46 -1.81
CA THR A 114 -1.59 0.95 -1.06
C THR A 114 -1.99 2.05 -0.09
N ALA A 115 -1.13 2.29 0.91
CA ALA A 115 -1.45 3.14 2.06
C ALA A 115 -0.84 4.55 1.98
N GLN A 116 -0.58 5.06 0.78
CA GLN A 116 -0.15 6.46 0.65
C GLN A 116 -1.24 7.39 1.20
N HIS A 117 -0.83 8.40 1.95
CA HIS A 117 -1.74 9.33 2.59
C HIS A 117 -1.42 10.79 2.22
N LEU A 118 -2.11 11.74 2.83
CA LEU A 118 -2.00 13.16 2.47
C LEU A 118 -0.58 13.72 2.64
N ASP A 119 0.14 13.29 3.67
CA ASP A 119 1.52 13.76 3.89
C ASP A 119 2.43 13.30 2.74
N ASP A 120 2.25 12.07 2.24
CA ASP A 120 2.96 11.56 1.06
C ASP A 120 2.61 12.39 -0.19
N GLN A 121 1.36 12.76 -0.33
CA GLN A 121 0.86 13.59 -1.44
C GLN A 121 1.54 14.96 -1.43
N CYS A 122 1.62 15.61 -0.27
CA CYS A 122 2.28 16.89 -0.10
C CYS A 122 3.77 16.79 -0.40
N GLU A 123 4.43 15.75 0.07
CA GLU A 123 5.85 15.51 -0.20
C GLU A 123 6.11 15.33 -1.69
N THR A 124 5.28 14.55 -2.37
CA THR A 124 5.38 14.34 -3.82
C THR A 124 5.27 15.66 -4.58
N PHE A 125 4.33 16.51 -4.19
CA PHE A 125 4.14 17.82 -4.80
C PHE A 125 5.37 18.74 -4.58
N LEU A 126 5.88 18.79 -3.35
CA LEU A 126 7.05 19.60 -3.02
C LEU A 126 8.30 19.15 -3.76
N LEU A 127 8.51 17.84 -3.92
CA LEU A 127 9.63 17.30 -4.70
C LEU A 127 9.51 17.69 -6.17
N ALA A 128 8.31 17.67 -6.74
CA ALA A 128 8.06 18.08 -8.11
C ALA A 128 8.37 19.57 -8.31
N LEU A 129 7.97 20.42 -7.36
CA LEU A 129 8.31 21.85 -7.38
C LEU A 129 9.82 22.08 -7.35
N LYS A 130 10.53 21.37 -6.48
CA LYS A 130 11.98 21.47 -6.32
C LYS A 130 12.71 21.12 -7.61
N ARG A 131 12.18 20.16 -8.38
CA ARG A 131 12.76 19.78 -9.68
C ARG A 131 12.41 20.74 -10.81
N GLY A 132 11.61 21.77 -10.57
CA GLY A 132 11.17 22.71 -11.58
C GLY A 132 10.23 22.12 -12.60
N SER A 133 9.45 21.12 -12.20
CA SER A 133 8.51 20.44 -13.09
C SER A 133 7.40 21.37 -13.57
N GLY A 134 6.92 21.15 -14.82
CA GLY A 134 5.76 21.84 -15.36
C GLY A 134 4.45 21.30 -14.77
N PRO A 135 3.28 21.77 -15.28
CA PRO A 135 1.98 21.39 -14.72
C PRO A 135 1.76 19.87 -14.59
N ALA A 136 2.18 19.09 -15.59
CA ALA A 136 2.03 17.63 -15.54
C ALA A 136 2.89 17.01 -14.44
N GLY A 137 4.11 17.51 -14.24
CA GLY A 137 5.00 17.01 -13.17
C GLY A 137 4.60 17.50 -11.80
N LEU A 138 3.76 18.53 -11.70
CA LEU A 138 3.23 19.03 -10.45
C LEU A 138 1.95 18.30 -10.04
N SER A 139 1.40 17.44 -10.88
CA SER A 139 0.27 16.61 -10.52
C SER A 139 0.68 15.65 -9.42
N ALA A 140 -0.07 15.65 -8.33
CA ALA A 140 0.15 14.74 -7.22
C ALA A 140 -0.34 13.33 -7.60
N MET A 141 -0.06 12.33 -6.75
CA MET A 141 -0.51 10.96 -6.99
C MET A 141 -2.04 10.89 -7.08
N PRO A 142 -2.62 10.25 -8.09
CA PRO A 142 -4.07 10.06 -8.16
C PRO A 142 -4.52 9.00 -7.15
N GLU A 143 -5.77 9.13 -6.69
CA GLU A 143 -6.39 8.12 -5.82
C GLU A 143 -6.53 6.78 -6.54
N ARG A 144 -6.76 6.83 -7.86
CA ARG A 144 -6.90 5.65 -8.71
C ARG A 144 -6.02 5.80 -9.95
N SER A 145 -5.28 4.76 -10.28
CA SER A 145 -4.47 4.73 -11.51
C SER A 145 -4.37 3.30 -12.05
N GLU A 146 -3.89 3.18 -13.28
CA GLU A 146 -3.62 1.86 -13.86
C GLU A 146 -2.25 1.35 -13.41
N PHE A 147 -2.17 0.05 -13.19
CA PHE A 147 -0.93 -0.61 -12.80
C PHE A 147 -0.97 -2.08 -13.22
N ALA A 148 0.02 -2.52 -13.99
CA ALA A 148 0.19 -3.93 -14.38
C ALA A 148 -1.09 -4.58 -14.95
N GLY A 149 -1.85 -3.83 -15.75
CA GLY A 149 -3.09 -4.32 -16.36
C GLY A 149 -4.29 -4.32 -15.44
N THR A 150 -4.17 -3.77 -14.24
CA THR A 150 -5.27 -3.67 -13.28
C THR A 150 -5.31 -2.25 -12.68
N THR A 151 -6.03 -2.08 -11.60
CA THR A 151 -6.19 -0.78 -10.92
C THR A 151 -5.37 -0.74 -9.64
N LEU A 152 -4.68 0.38 -9.43
CA LEU A 152 -4.03 0.72 -8.16
C LEU A 152 -4.88 1.75 -7.44
N LEU A 153 -5.25 1.47 -6.20
CA LEU A 153 -6.06 2.34 -5.36
C LEU A 153 -5.23 2.89 -4.20
N ARG A 154 -5.38 4.18 -3.93
CA ARG A 154 -4.73 4.86 -2.80
C ARG A 154 -5.81 5.55 -1.95
N PRO A 155 -6.59 4.77 -1.18
CA PRO A 155 -7.78 5.31 -0.51
C PRO A 155 -7.48 6.24 0.67
N LEU A 156 -6.23 6.28 1.15
CA LEU A 156 -5.85 7.14 2.27
C LEU A 156 -5.26 8.49 1.85
N LEU A 157 -5.23 8.82 0.56
CA LEU A 157 -4.61 10.06 0.09
C LEU A 157 -5.17 11.33 0.71
N GLY A 158 -6.43 11.32 1.12
CA GLY A 158 -7.06 12.48 1.78
C GLY A 158 -6.88 12.52 3.29
N GLU A 159 -6.15 11.56 3.88
CA GLU A 159 -6.01 11.47 5.33
C GLU A 159 -4.66 11.94 5.82
N THR A 160 -4.65 12.63 6.96
CA THR A 160 -3.43 13.05 7.62
C THR A 160 -2.88 11.91 8.47
N ARG A 161 -1.58 11.99 8.80
CA ARG A 161 -0.97 11.06 9.76
C ARG A 161 -1.70 11.09 11.11
N ALA A 162 -2.14 12.28 11.54
CA ALA A 162 -2.87 12.43 12.80
C ALA A 162 -4.18 11.64 12.80
N SER A 163 -4.93 11.65 11.69
CA SER A 163 -6.18 10.88 11.61
C SER A 163 -5.93 9.38 11.60
N LEU A 164 -4.82 8.92 10.99
CA LEU A 164 -4.44 7.52 11.01
C LEU A 164 -4.03 7.08 12.42
N GLU A 165 -3.29 7.90 13.13
CA GLU A 165 -2.92 7.62 14.53
C GLU A 165 -4.15 7.55 15.43
N ALA A 166 -5.12 8.44 15.22
CA ALA A 166 -6.38 8.42 15.97
C ALA A 166 -7.17 7.12 15.74
N TRP A 167 -7.17 6.61 14.52
CA TRP A 167 -7.83 5.32 14.22
C TRP A 167 -7.15 4.17 14.94
N ALA A 168 -5.81 4.18 15.02
CA ALA A 168 -5.02 3.08 15.59
C ALA A 168 -5.11 2.97 17.12
N ARG A 169 -5.65 3.97 17.79
CA ARG A 169 -5.81 3.99 19.26
C ARG A 169 -7.01 3.18 19.76
#